data_5cccc2179eea48562268b19117b6ce82
#
_entry.id   5cccc2179eea48562268b19117b6ce82
#
_cell.length_a   1.000
_cell.length_b   1.000
_cell.length_c   1.000
_cell.angle_alpha   90.00
_cell.angle_beta   90.00
_cell.angle_gamma   90.00
#
_symmetry.space_group_name_H-M   'P 1'
#
loop_
_entity.id
_entity.type
_entity.pdbx_description
1 polymer ?
#
loop_
_entity_poly.entity_id
_entity_poly.type
_entity_poly.pdbx_seq_one_letter_code
_entity_poly.pdbx_strand_id
1 'polypeptide(L)'
;MQYMKKYIKNIVPATFMMLALGTTSCIGDLDVDPIDPNIDTNVDLNGLFNKCYANMALAGNGGANGDCDIDGLDGGTTGFIRQLFNSNELTTDEAICGWGDEGVASFCYNTYNASHPMLNGFYARLTTGITYCNQYLAMAGDTDATMSAEIRFVRALHYFLLMDGWGNIPFTLEPMTKPEQRSRAQMYEWLEQELIGIEPALSEAKAKKSTDAGYGRVDKAACWLLLSRLYLNSEIYTGTAQWQKAKEYADKVIKSSYRLNTVGKGGWTAYQMLFMGDNGETDAAYEALLPLLQDGLTTTSWGTSLFLIAGCFDGEMHANPNDLTATNGVSAQNWGGNRARPDLIRKFFPQNDAPELPSYDMYVAAKDDRALFDGV
;
A
#
# COMPACT_ATOMS: atom_id res chain seq x y z
N MET A 1 -63.12 44.28 35.93
CA MET A 1 -62.82 42.98 35.25
C MET A 1 -62.96 43.01 33.71
N GLN A 2 -63.72 43.93 33.11
CA GLN A 2 -63.88 44.01 31.64
C GLN A 2 -62.67 44.64 30.90
N TYR A 3 -61.95 45.54 31.55
CA TYR A 3 -60.75 46.20 30.92
C TYR A 3 -59.55 45.28 30.80
N MET A 4 -59.35 44.35 31.71
CA MET A 4 -58.26 43.39 31.66
C MET A 4 -58.38 42.35 30.54
N LYS A 5 -59.62 41.92 30.20
CA LYS A 5 -59.85 40.98 29.09
C LYS A 5 -59.58 41.53 27.71
N LYS A 6 -59.63 42.87 27.53
CA LYS A 6 -59.37 43.51 26.25
C LYS A 6 -57.89 43.61 25.91
N TYR A 7 -57.02 43.74 26.95
CA TYR A 7 -55.57 43.76 26.76
C TYR A 7 -55.00 42.37 26.56
N ILE A 8 -55.56 41.35 27.24
CA ILE A 8 -55.11 39.96 27.09
C ILE A 8 -55.38 39.42 25.67
N LYS A 9 -56.49 39.81 25.04
CA LYS A 9 -56.86 39.40 23.68
C LYS A 9 -55.90 39.95 22.58
N ASN A 10 -55.24 41.07 22.84
CA ASN A 10 -54.35 41.69 21.86
C ASN A 10 -52.89 41.37 22.15
N ILE A 11 -52.51 40.95 23.34
CA ILE A 11 -51.13 40.58 23.72
C ILE A 11 -50.78 39.15 23.26
N VAL A 12 -51.76 38.23 23.36
CA VAL A 12 -51.51 36.81 22.96
C VAL A 12 -51.17 36.66 21.46
N PRO A 13 -51.88 37.30 20.50
CA PRO A 13 -51.50 37.20 19.09
C PRO A 13 -50.20 37.94 18.78
N ALA A 14 -49.88 39.05 19.46
CA ALA A 14 -48.61 39.78 19.26
C ALA A 14 -47.40 38.99 19.78
N THR A 15 -47.53 38.31 20.90
CA THR A 15 -46.47 37.43 21.44
C THR A 15 -46.28 36.17 20.60
N PHE A 16 -47.36 35.60 20.04
CA PHE A 16 -47.24 34.48 19.11
C PHE A 16 -46.63 34.87 17.77
N MET A 17 -46.92 36.09 17.29
CA MET A 17 -46.32 36.61 16.05
C MET A 17 -44.85 36.99 16.23
N MET A 18 -44.42 37.46 17.40
CA MET A 18 -42.99 37.65 17.72
C MET A 18 -42.25 36.34 17.94
N LEU A 19 -42.87 35.30 18.49
CA LEU A 19 -42.26 33.98 18.58
C LEU A 19 -42.10 33.33 17.19
N ALA A 20 -43.07 33.50 16.29
CA ALA A 20 -43.03 32.96 14.94
C ALA A 20 -41.99 33.68 14.04
N LEU A 21 -41.70 34.95 14.32
CA LEU A 21 -40.65 35.70 13.61
C LEU A 21 -39.22 35.38 14.14
N GLY A 22 -39.12 34.89 15.39
CA GLY A 22 -37.85 34.50 15.99
C GLY A 22 -37.34 33.08 15.59
N THR A 23 -38.18 32.27 14.93
CA THR A 23 -37.81 30.91 14.51
C THR A 23 -37.41 30.83 13.03
N THR A 24 -37.43 31.94 12.28
CA THR A 24 -36.87 32.02 10.94
C THR A 24 -35.41 32.49 10.96
N SER A 25 -34.73 32.32 12.10
CA SER A 25 -33.30 32.62 12.21
C SER A 25 -32.49 31.60 11.43
N CYS A 26 -32.01 32.03 10.28
CA CYS A 26 -30.68 31.73 9.80
C CYS A 26 -30.24 30.27 9.67
N ILE A 27 -31.10 29.38 9.13
CA ILE A 27 -30.58 28.08 8.64
C ILE A 27 -29.76 28.34 7.38
N GLY A 28 -30.07 29.35 6.58
CA GLY A 28 -29.29 29.73 5.40
C GLY A 28 -27.97 30.45 5.69
N ASP A 29 -27.81 31.08 6.86
CA ASP A 29 -26.56 31.78 7.24
C ASP A 29 -25.47 30.81 7.75
N LEU A 30 -25.80 29.53 7.93
CA LEU A 30 -24.84 28.48 8.27
C LEU A 30 -24.32 27.76 7.02
N ASP A 31 -24.94 28.01 5.88
CA ASP A 31 -24.53 27.47 4.58
C ASP A 31 -23.62 28.50 3.87
N VAL A 32 -22.51 28.83 4.51
CA VAL A 32 -21.51 29.74 3.98
C VAL A 32 -20.47 28.93 3.21
N ASP A 33 -20.18 29.37 2.00
CA ASP A 33 -19.01 28.88 1.26
C ASP A 33 -17.75 29.14 2.10
N PRO A 34 -16.80 28.20 2.14
CA PRO A 34 -15.54 28.42 2.82
C PRO A 34 -14.85 29.68 2.32
N ILE A 35 -14.44 30.55 3.24
CA ILE A 35 -13.71 31.79 2.92
C ILE A 35 -12.30 31.49 2.40
N ASP A 36 -11.74 30.34 2.77
CA ASP A 36 -10.44 29.90 2.28
C ASP A 36 -10.60 29.35 0.84
N PRO A 37 -9.99 30.00 -0.17
CA PRO A 37 -10.08 29.56 -1.56
C PRO A 37 -9.40 28.21 -1.85
N ASN A 38 -8.65 27.68 -0.88
CA ASN A 38 -8.02 26.35 -0.99
C ASN A 38 -8.93 25.22 -0.48
N ILE A 39 -10.08 25.55 0.13
CA ILE A 39 -11.06 24.56 0.50
C ILE A 39 -11.96 24.27 -0.70
N ASP A 40 -11.67 23.18 -1.41
CA ASP A 40 -12.55 22.67 -2.46
C ASP A 40 -13.73 21.93 -1.81
N THR A 41 -14.93 22.50 -1.95
CA THR A 41 -16.17 21.86 -1.51
C THR A 41 -16.67 20.80 -2.49
N ASN A 42 -16.07 20.73 -3.67
CA ASN A 42 -16.37 19.74 -4.71
C ASN A 42 -15.34 18.61 -4.66
N VAL A 43 -15.49 17.70 -3.71
CA VAL A 43 -14.55 16.59 -3.58
C VAL A 43 -14.70 15.64 -4.76
N ASP A 44 -13.63 15.45 -5.52
CA ASP A 44 -13.54 14.39 -6.51
C ASP A 44 -13.41 13.03 -5.83
N LEU A 45 -14.54 12.35 -5.68
CA LEU A 45 -14.57 11.00 -5.08
C LEU A 45 -13.75 9.99 -5.86
N ASN A 46 -13.63 10.11 -7.19
CA ASN A 46 -12.79 9.22 -7.98
C ASN A 46 -11.31 9.50 -7.71
N GLY A 47 -10.94 10.77 -7.63
CA GLY A 47 -9.58 11.17 -7.24
C GLY A 47 -9.22 10.65 -5.85
N LEU A 48 -10.12 10.76 -4.88
CA LEU A 48 -9.91 10.25 -3.53
C LEU A 48 -9.84 8.71 -3.48
N PHE A 49 -10.67 8.02 -4.25
CA PHE A 49 -10.59 6.57 -4.44
C PHE A 49 -9.20 6.15 -4.96
N ASN A 50 -8.75 6.81 -6.02
CA ASN A 50 -7.43 6.54 -6.59
C ASN A 50 -6.30 6.87 -5.60
N LYS A 51 -6.45 7.92 -4.78
CA LYS A 51 -5.47 8.29 -3.75
C LYS A 51 -5.32 7.21 -2.69
N CYS A 52 -6.37 6.48 -2.34
CA CYS A 52 -6.29 5.35 -1.41
C CYS A 52 -5.32 4.26 -1.92
N TYR A 53 -5.37 3.94 -3.21
CA TYR A 53 -4.42 3.01 -3.84
C TYR A 53 -3.04 3.64 -4.04
N ALA A 54 -3.00 4.88 -4.50
CA ALA A 54 -1.78 5.59 -4.82
C ALA A 54 -0.87 5.78 -3.59
N ASN A 55 -1.41 5.80 -2.38
CA ASN A 55 -0.62 5.85 -1.14
C ASN A 55 0.39 4.69 -1.02
N MET A 56 0.10 3.55 -1.63
CA MET A 56 1.02 2.40 -1.67
C MET A 56 2.05 2.51 -2.81
N ALA A 57 1.74 3.26 -3.87
CA ALA A 57 2.58 3.40 -5.06
C ALA A 57 3.39 4.70 -5.10
N LEU A 58 2.95 5.75 -4.43
CA LEU A 58 3.53 7.10 -4.46
C LEU A 58 3.79 7.61 -3.05
N ALA A 59 4.83 8.44 -2.90
CA ALA A 59 5.10 9.15 -1.65
C ALA A 59 4.53 10.58 -1.64
N GLY A 60 4.01 11.04 -2.77
CA GLY A 60 3.39 12.36 -2.97
C GLY A 60 2.93 12.56 -4.40
N ASN A 61 2.39 13.73 -4.72
CA ASN A 61 1.81 14.02 -6.03
C ASN A 61 2.72 14.88 -6.95
N GLY A 62 3.90 15.28 -6.46
CA GLY A 62 4.78 16.24 -7.16
C GLY A 62 5.78 15.59 -8.13
N GLY A 63 5.61 14.32 -8.52
CA GLY A 63 6.58 13.58 -9.34
C GLY A 63 7.79 13.09 -8.55
N ALA A 64 8.89 12.75 -9.25
CA ALA A 64 10.08 12.15 -8.63
C ALA A 64 10.77 13.08 -7.62
N ASN A 65 10.79 14.38 -7.90
CA ASN A 65 11.37 15.42 -7.03
C ASN A 65 10.30 16.17 -6.24
N GLY A 66 9.08 15.65 -6.23
CA GLY A 66 7.97 16.30 -5.56
C GLY A 66 7.99 16.10 -4.05
N ASP A 67 7.25 16.95 -3.38
CA ASP A 67 7.13 16.91 -1.94
C ASP A 67 6.41 15.64 -1.46
N CYS A 68 6.81 15.16 -0.30
CA CYS A 68 6.08 14.15 0.42
C CYS A 68 4.69 14.69 0.78
N ASP A 69 3.66 13.87 0.63
CA ASP A 69 2.29 14.21 1.06
C ASP A 69 2.09 14.06 2.59
N ILE A 70 3.15 13.74 3.32
CA ILE A 70 3.19 13.72 4.78
C ILE A 70 4.15 14.80 5.24
N ASP A 71 3.60 15.82 5.90
CA ASP A 71 4.36 16.98 6.33
C ASP A 71 5.55 16.62 7.22
N GLY A 72 6.67 17.29 6.98
CA GLY A 72 7.92 17.09 7.72
C GLY A 72 8.69 15.80 7.41
N LEU A 73 8.25 15.00 6.42
CA LEU A 73 8.91 13.78 6.00
C LEU A 73 9.44 13.86 4.57
N ASP A 74 10.49 13.09 4.30
CA ASP A 74 11.09 12.97 2.96
C ASP A 74 10.37 11.90 2.12
N GLY A 75 10.05 12.22 0.88
CA GLY A 75 9.35 11.31 -0.03
C GLY A 75 10.15 10.07 -0.38
N GLY A 76 11.47 10.17 -0.51
CA GLY A 76 12.35 9.06 -0.83
C GLY A 76 12.48 8.04 0.29
N THR A 77 12.35 8.48 1.56
CA THR A 77 12.53 7.63 2.74
C THR A 77 11.22 7.19 3.40
N THR A 78 10.07 7.60 2.90
CA THR A 78 8.75 7.30 3.49
C THR A 78 7.82 6.53 2.57
N GLY A 79 8.26 6.18 1.37
CA GLY A 79 7.47 5.40 0.42
C GLY A 79 7.07 4.04 1.01
N PHE A 80 5.81 3.64 0.78
CA PHE A 80 5.25 2.38 1.28
C PHE A 80 6.11 1.17 0.90
N ILE A 81 6.47 1.02 -0.38
CA ILE A 81 7.26 -0.12 -0.87
C ILE A 81 8.65 -0.13 -0.25
N ARG A 82 9.33 1.05 -0.18
CA ARG A 82 10.67 1.12 0.41
C ARG A 82 10.65 0.66 1.86
N GLN A 83 9.71 1.13 2.65
CA GLN A 83 9.70 0.82 4.07
C GLN A 83 9.17 -0.59 4.37
N LEU A 84 8.27 -1.09 3.54
CA LEU A 84 7.87 -2.49 3.61
C LEU A 84 9.07 -3.42 3.34
N PHE A 85 9.86 -3.13 2.30
CA PHE A 85 11.09 -3.87 2.00
C PHE A 85 12.12 -3.72 3.13
N ASN A 86 12.44 -2.50 3.54
CA ASN A 86 13.46 -2.26 4.56
C ASN A 86 13.16 -2.99 5.87
N SER A 87 11.91 -2.95 6.34
CA SER A 87 11.54 -3.57 7.60
C SER A 87 11.48 -5.10 7.54
N ASN A 88 11.23 -5.68 6.37
CA ASN A 88 11.13 -7.14 6.21
C ASN A 88 12.45 -7.77 5.75
N GLU A 89 13.20 -7.11 4.85
CA GLU A 89 14.35 -7.72 4.19
C GLU A 89 15.69 -7.29 4.79
N LEU A 90 15.87 -5.97 5.10
CA LEU A 90 17.14 -5.50 5.64
C LEU A 90 17.40 -5.96 7.09
N THR A 91 16.38 -6.42 7.78
CA THR A 91 16.48 -6.98 9.13
C THR A 91 16.80 -8.48 9.14
N THR A 92 17.04 -9.07 7.96
CA THR A 92 17.31 -10.51 7.78
C THR A 92 18.73 -10.78 7.29
N ASP A 93 19.06 -12.05 7.12
CA ASP A 93 20.33 -12.51 6.50
C ASP A 93 20.27 -12.54 4.96
N GLU A 94 19.17 -12.06 4.35
CA GLU A 94 18.95 -12.15 2.91
C GLU A 94 19.43 -10.91 2.15
N ALA A 95 19.28 -9.72 2.74
CA ALA A 95 19.66 -8.46 2.11
C ALA A 95 20.46 -7.54 3.02
N ILE A 96 21.22 -6.65 2.41
CA ILE A 96 21.91 -5.52 3.05
C ILE A 96 21.81 -4.30 2.14
N CYS A 97 21.80 -3.11 2.71
CA CYS A 97 21.85 -1.86 1.96
C CYS A 97 23.05 -1.01 2.40
N GLY A 98 23.82 -0.54 1.43
CA GLY A 98 25.03 0.26 1.68
C GLY A 98 24.80 1.78 1.71
N TRP A 99 23.54 2.24 1.60
CA TRP A 99 23.26 3.68 1.63
C TRP A 99 23.39 4.28 3.03
N GLY A 100 23.76 5.57 3.05
CA GLY A 100 23.94 6.31 4.29
C GLY A 100 22.70 6.99 4.86
N ASP A 101 21.48 6.71 4.34
CA ASP A 101 20.25 7.27 4.89
C ASP A 101 20.10 6.87 6.34
N GLU A 102 19.65 7.83 7.18
CA GLU A 102 19.45 7.58 8.59
C GLU A 102 18.47 6.42 8.81
N GLY A 103 18.91 5.40 9.55
CA GLY A 103 18.14 4.20 9.84
C GLY A 103 18.52 2.97 9.00
N VAL A 104 19.09 3.10 7.81
CA VAL A 104 19.47 1.95 6.97
C VAL A 104 20.42 1.00 7.70
N ALA A 105 21.52 1.52 8.24
CA ALA A 105 22.51 0.71 8.93
C ALA A 105 21.93 0.01 10.16
N SER A 106 21.05 0.68 10.91
CA SER A 106 20.44 0.08 12.10
C SER A 106 19.45 -1.04 11.75
N PHE A 107 18.76 -1.00 10.62
CA PHE A 107 18.03 -2.16 10.10
C PHE A 107 18.97 -3.31 9.77
N CYS A 108 20.00 -3.06 8.97
CA CYS A 108 20.95 -4.10 8.52
C CYS A 108 21.67 -4.82 9.68
N TYR A 109 21.86 -4.13 10.82
CA TYR A 109 22.55 -4.68 11.98
C TYR A 109 21.62 -4.99 13.16
N ASN A 110 20.31 -4.87 12.98
CA ASN A 110 19.30 -5.11 14.01
C ASN A 110 19.55 -4.30 15.31
N THR A 111 20.00 -3.04 15.17
CA THR A 111 20.30 -2.13 16.29
C THR A 111 19.26 -1.00 16.42
N TYR A 112 18.12 -1.13 15.75
CA TYR A 112 17.03 -0.16 15.78
C TYR A 112 16.26 -0.15 17.11
N ASN A 113 15.57 0.93 17.38
CA ASN A 113 14.73 1.12 18.56
C ASN A 113 13.45 1.88 18.22
N ALA A 114 12.63 2.21 19.22
CA ALA A 114 11.35 2.89 19.04
C ALA A 114 11.44 4.32 18.43
N SER A 115 12.63 4.93 18.41
CA SER A 115 12.86 6.26 17.80
C SER A 115 13.43 6.16 16.38
N HIS A 116 13.36 5.00 15.75
CA HIS A 116 13.93 4.76 14.43
C HIS A 116 13.19 5.57 13.35
N PRO A 117 13.89 6.42 12.55
CA PRO A 117 13.25 7.37 11.64
C PRO A 117 12.44 6.69 10.53
N MET A 118 12.94 5.58 9.96
CA MET A 118 12.23 4.87 8.91
C MET A 118 11.02 4.09 9.43
N LEU A 119 11.05 3.57 10.67
CA LEU A 119 9.86 3.01 11.30
C LEU A 119 8.80 4.09 11.55
N ASN A 120 9.21 5.28 11.98
CA ASN A 120 8.32 6.43 12.09
C ASN A 120 7.69 6.80 10.73
N GLY A 121 8.51 6.88 9.68
CA GLY A 121 8.04 7.17 8.33
C GLY A 121 7.05 6.13 7.80
N PHE A 122 7.31 4.84 8.04
CA PHE A 122 6.40 3.77 7.63
C PHE A 122 5.08 3.81 8.41
N TYR A 123 5.15 4.02 9.71
CA TYR A 123 3.97 4.22 10.56
C TYR A 123 3.12 5.39 10.07
N ALA A 124 3.73 6.54 9.80
CA ALA A 124 3.06 7.71 9.25
C ALA A 124 2.41 7.42 7.89
N ARG A 125 3.12 6.72 6.98
CA ARG A 125 2.60 6.31 5.67
C ARG A 125 1.36 5.41 5.80
N LEU A 126 1.40 4.43 6.69
CA LEU A 126 0.27 3.53 6.92
C LEU A 126 -0.94 4.26 7.52
N THR A 127 -0.72 5.11 8.52
CA THR A 127 -1.81 5.88 9.15
C THR A 127 -2.41 6.93 8.22
N THR A 128 -1.61 7.55 7.35
CA THR A 128 -2.08 8.45 6.29
C THR A 128 -2.96 7.70 5.29
N GLY A 129 -2.56 6.51 4.86
CA GLY A 129 -3.39 5.66 3.99
C GLY A 129 -4.74 5.30 4.62
N ILE A 130 -4.76 5.00 5.92
CA ILE A 130 -6.00 4.76 6.67
C ILE A 130 -6.88 6.02 6.68
N THR A 131 -6.28 7.20 6.85
CA THR A 131 -7.00 8.47 6.84
C THR A 131 -7.67 8.72 5.49
N TYR A 132 -6.97 8.50 4.37
CA TYR A 132 -7.57 8.59 3.03
C TYR A 132 -8.74 7.61 2.85
N CYS A 133 -8.58 6.36 3.30
CA CYS A 133 -9.65 5.36 3.23
C CYS A 133 -10.87 5.77 4.07
N ASN A 134 -10.66 6.24 5.30
CA ASN A 134 -11.75 6.71 6.17
C ASN A 134 -12.47 7.91 5.55
N GLN A 135 -11.72 8.86 4.98
CA GLN A 135 -12.30 10.01 4.31
C GLN A 135 -13.15 9.60 3.10
N TYR A 136 -12.63 8.71 2.24
CA TYR A 136 -13.40 8.19 1.11
C TYR A 136 -14.69 7.53 1.57
N LEU A 137 -14.62 6.62 2.53
CA LEU A 137 -15.77 5.86 3.00
C LEU A 137 -16.83 6.76 3.66
N ALA A 138 -16.42 7.80 4.38
CA ALA A 138 -17.32 8.76 4.97
C ALA A 138 -18.06 9.61 3.92
N MET A 139 -17.41 9.93 2.81
CA MET A 139 -17.97 10.78 1.75
C MET A 139 -18.74 9.99 0.69
N ALA A 140 -18.27 8.79 0.34
CA ALA A 140 -18.90 7.96 -0.68
C ALA A 140 -20.23 7.35 -0.20
N GLY A 141 -20.37 7.12 1.09
CA GLY A 141 -21.55 6.43 1.65
C GLY A 141 -21.78 5.07 0.98
N ASP A 142 -23.03 4.77 0.66
CA ASP A 142 -23.44 3.51 0.02
C ASP A 142 -23.58 3.60 -1.52
N THR A 143 -22.92 4.58 -2.16
CA THR A 143 -23.11 4.84 -3.60
C THR A 143 -22.60 3.71 -4.50
N ASP A 144 -21.49 3.04 -4.13
CA ASP A 144 -20.95 1.90 -4.84
C ASP A 144 -20.39 0.88 -3.83
N ALA A 145 -21.11 -0.23 -3.68
CA ALA A 145 -20.74 -1.28 -2.74
C ALA A 145 -19.40 -1.96 -3.07
N THR A 146 -19.05 -2.09 -4.35
CA THR A 146 -17.78 -2.70 -4.77
C THR A 146 -16.61 -1.77 -4.49
N MET A 147 -16.71 -0.49 -4.87
CA MET A 147 -15.67 0.50 -4.57
C MET A 147 -15.48 0.66 -3.06
N SER A 148 -16.57 0.69 -2.29
CA SER A 148 -16.50 0.75 -0.82
C SER A 148 -15.82 -0.49 -0.23
N ALA A 149 -16.10 -1.68 -0.74
CA ALA A 149 -15.45 -2.92 -0.31
C ALA A 149 -13.95 -2.93 -0.64
N GLU A 150 -13.56 -2.44 -1.80
CA GLU A 150 -12.15 -2.30 -2.18
C GLU A 150 -11.40 -1.37 -1.23
N ILE A 151 -11.95 -0.19 -0.92
CA ILE A 151 -11.29 0.75 0.00
C ILE A 151 -11.27 0.22 1.43
N ARG A 152 -12.29 -0.50 1.86
CA ARG A 152 -12.28 -1.23 3.14
C ARG A 152 -11.16 -2.28 3.17
N PHE A 153 -10.92 -2.99 2.06
CA PHE A 153 -9.79 -3.89 1.94
C PHE A 153 -8.44 -3.15 2.04
N VAL A 154 -8.26 -2.05 1.30
CA VAL A 154 -7.02 -1.25 1.36
C VAL A 154 -6.76 -0.76 2.78
N ARG A 155 -7.80 -0.27 3.49
CA ARG A 155 -7.72 0.09 4.89
C ARG A 155 -7.33 -1.09 5.79
N ALA A 156 -7.95 -2.25 5.57
CA ALA A 156 -7.63 -3.47 6.32
C ALA A 156 -6.18 -3.91 6.09
N LEU A 157 -5.65 -3.81 4.88
CA LEU A 157 -4.25 -4.11 4.57
C LEU A 157 -3.29 -3.18 5.34
N HIS A 158 -3.58 -1.88 5.41
CA HIS A 158 -2.77 -0.94 6.20
C HIS A 158 -2.82 -1.28 7.71
N TYR A 159 -4.01 -1.60 8.23
CA TYR A 159 -4.16 -2.03 9.62
C TYR A 159 -3.48 -3.39 9.90
N PHE A 160 -3.51 -4.32 8.95
CA PHE A 160 -2.77 -5.59 9.05
C PHE A 160 -1.27 -5.34 9.22
N LEU A 161 -0.68 -4.48 8.38
CA LEU A 161 0.74 -4.14 8.46
C LEU A 161 1.10 -3.38 9.75
N LEU A 162 0.22 -2.48 10.22
CA LEU A 162 0.41 -1.82 11.52
C LEU A 162 0.36 -2.82 12.67
N MET A 163 -0.62 -3.72 12.69
CA MET A 163 -0.75 -4.75 13.72
C MET A 163 0.46 -5.69 13.71
N ASP A 164 0.91 -6.10 12.54
CA ASP A 164 2.06 -6.99 12.39
C ASP A 164 3.34 -6.34 12.92
N GLY A 165 3.63 -5.10 12.51
CA GLY A 165 4.84 -4.37 12.87
C GLY A 165 4.86 -3.82 14.31
N TRP A 166 3.72 -3.29 14.81
CA TRP A 166 3.69 -2.57 16.09
C TRP A 166 2.84 -3.22 17.19
N GLY A 167 2.07 -4.22 16.87
CA GLY A 167 1.26 -4.97 17.85
C GLY A 167 0.01 -4.21 18.30
N ASN A 168 0.13 -3.42 19.37
CA ASN A 168 -0.97 -2.60 19.88
C ASN A 168 -0.99 -1.25 19.15
N ILE A 169 -2.06 -0.96 18.41
CA ILE A 169 -2.09 0.15 17.48
C ILE A 169 -3.31 1.06 17.69
N PRO A 170 -3.24 2.33 17.24
CA PRO A 170 -4.41 3.19 17.23
C PRO A 170 -5.40 2.70 16.17
N PHE A 171 -6.68 2.78 16.49
CA PHE A 171 -7.77 2.34 15.64
C PHE A 171 -8.89 3.36 15.59
N THR A 172 -9.31 3.73 14.39
CA THR A 172 -10.51 4.50 14.11
C THR A 172 -11.01 4.19 12.69
N LEU A 173 -12.31 4.22 12.50
CA LEU A 173 -12.97 4.05 11.19
C LEU A 173 -13.56 5.36 10.66
N GLU A 174 -13.46 6.41 11.45
CA GLU A 174 -14.04 7.71 11.13
C GLU A 174 -12.96 8.79 11.01
N PRO A 175 -13.05 9.67 10.01
CA PRO A 175 -12.13 10.79 9.88
C PRO A 175 -12.27 11.74 11.07
N MET A 176 -11.18 12.44 11.42
CA MET A 176 -11.13 13.46 12.49
C MET A 176 -11.52 12.97 13.89
N THR A 177 -11.66 11.66 14.09
CA THR A 177 -11.97 11.05 15.37
C THR A 177 -10.71 10.63 16.10
N LYS A 178 -10.63 10.90 17.41
CA LYS A 178 -9.50 10.44 18.23
C LYS A 178 -9.48 8.92 18.24
N PRO A 179 -8.38 8.28 17.79
CA PRO A 179 -8.28 6.82 17.79
C PRO A 179 -8.22 6.25 19.20
N GLU A 180 -8.78 5.08 19.39
CA GLU A 180 -8.57 4.23 20.57
C GLU A 180 -7.42 3.26 20.34
N GLN A 181 -6.71 2.87 21.38
CA GLN A 181 -5.71 1.81 21.25
C GLN A 181 -6.39 0.44 21.27
N ARG A 182 -6.07 -0.41 20.30
CA ARG A 182 -6.46 -1.83 20.29
C ARG A 182 -5.25 -2.74 20.38
N SER A 183 -5.41 -3.82 21.13
CA SER A 183 -4.41 -4.87 21.21
C SER A 183 -4.32 -5.64 19.88
N ARG A 184 -3.21 -6.34 19.69
CA ARG A 184 -2.99 -7.20 18.52
C ARG A 184 -4.12 -8.22 18.33
N ALA A 185 -4.58 -8.86 19.41
CA ALA A 185 -5.69 -9.82 19.35
C ALA A 185 -7.01 -9.16 18.95
N GLN A 186 -7.33 -7.98 19.49
CA GLN A 186 -8.52 -7.23 19.08
C GLN A 186 -8.46 -6.78 17.61
N MET A 187 -7.28 -6.41 17.13
CA MET A 187 -7.08 -6.07 15.72
C MET A 187 -7.21 -7.29 14.82
N TYR A 188 -6.69 -8.45 15.24
CA TYR A 188 -6.89 -9.70 14.52
C TYR A 188 -8.37 -10.04 14.34
N GLU A 189 -9.16 -9.98 15.42
CA GLU A 189 -10.61 -10.23 15.37
C GLU A 189 -11.33 -9.25 14.43
N TRP A 190 -10.99 -7.97 14.51
CA TRP A 190 -11.56 -6.96 13.61
C TRP A 190 -11.19 -7.20 12.15
N LEU A 191 -9.92 -7.52 11.86
CA LEU A 191 -9.44 -7.81 10.49
C LEU A 191 -10.16 -9.04 9.91
N GLU A 192 -10.32 -10.11 10.68
CA GLU A 192 -11.07 -11.30 10.26
C GLU A 192 -12.51 -10.94 9.88
N GLN A 193 -13.21 -10.23 10.76
CA GLN A 193 -14.60 -9.83 10.53
C GLN A 193 -14.74 -8.86 9.34
N GLU A 194 -13.86 -7.88 9.23
CA GLU A 194 -13.86 -6.90 8.15
C GLU A 194 -13.65 -7.57 6.79
N LEU A 195 -12.62 -8.40 6.67
CA LEU A 195 -12.29 -9.10 5.41
C LEU A 195 -13.39 -10.10 4.99
N ILE A 196 -13.94 -10.86 5.93
CA ILE A 196 -15.08 -11.75 5.64
C ILE A 196 -16.31 -10.94 5.23
N GLY A 197 -16.56 -9.81 5.90
CA GLY A 197 -17.72 -8.95 5.65
C GLY A 197 -17.71 -8.27 4.29
N ILE A 198 -16.52 -7.93 3.74
CA ILE A 198 -16.41 -7.29 2.42
C ILE A 198 -16.34 -8.30 1.26
N GLU A 199 -15.95 -9.56 1.51
CA GLU A 199 -15.76 -10.59 0.46
C GLU A 199 -16.93 -10.64 -0.53
N PRO A 200 -18.22 -10.65 -0.10
CA PRO A 200 -19.35 -10.77 -1.04
C PRO A 200 -19.49 -9.60 -2.02
N ALA A 201 -19.05 -8.40 -1.64
CA ALA A 201 -19.17 -7.18 -2.45
C ALA A 201 -17.99 -6.95 -3.39
N LEU A 202 -16.87 -7.65 -3.19
CA LEU A 202 -15.71 -7.57 -4.06
C LEU A 202 -15.98 -8.25 -5.42
N SER A 203 -15.28 -7.74 -6.45
CA SER A 203 -15.26 -8.37 -7.77
C SER A 203 -14.79 -9.83 -7.69
N GLU A 204 -15.27 -10.66 -8.62
CA GLU A 204 -14.84 -12.06 -8.70
C GLU A 204 -13.33 -12.18 -8.93
N ALA A 205 -12.73 -13.22 -8.35
CA ALA A 205 -11.31 -13.54 -8.46
C ALA A 205 -10.95 -13.87 -9.91
N LYS A 206 -10.53 -12.86 -10.66
CA LYS A 206 -10.23 -12.97 -12.09
C LYS A 206 -8.89 -12.33 -12.40
N ALA A 207 -7.91 -13.17 -12.76
CA ALA A 207 -6.61 -12.72 -13.24
C ALA A 207 -6.75 -11.84 -14.49
N LYS A 208 -6.01 -10.73 -14.54
CA LYS A 208 -6.12 -9.68 -15.56
C LYS A 208 -4.75 -9.27 -16.07
N LYS A 209 -4.70 -8.72 -17.26
CA LYS A 209 -3.55 -7.99 -17.82
C LYS A 209 -3.79 -6.48 -17.72
N SER A 210 -2.77 -5.69 -17.96
CA SER A 210 -2.84 -4.21 -17.93
C SER A 210 -3.85 -3.63 -18.91
N THR A 211 -4.20 -4.36 -19.97
CA THR A 211 -5.24 -3.98 -20.95
C THR A 211 -6.67 -4.29 -20.50
N ASP A 212 -6.85 -5.07 -19.43
CA ASP A 212 -8.17 -5.45 -18.94
C ASP A 212 -8.73 -4.40 -17.96
N ALA A 213 -10.02 -4.14 -18.04
CA ALA A 213 -10.69 -3.23 -17.12
C ALA A 213 -10.56 -3.71 -15.67
N GLY A 214 -10.17 -2.80 -14.78
CA GLY A 214 -9.98 -3.07 -13.35
C GLY A 214 -8.69 -3.85 -13.04
N TYR A 215 -7.68 -3.85 -13.93
CA TYR A 215 -6.34 -4.28 -13.57
C TYR A 215 -5.79 -3.41 -12.43
N GLY A 216 -5.15 -4.04 -11.44
CA GLY A 216 -4.65 -3.34 -10.25
C GLY A 216 -5.70 -3.04 -9.18
N ARG A 217 -6.98 -3.35 -9.41
CA ARG A 217 -8.03 -3.22 -8.39
C ARG A 217 -8.16 -4.50 -7.56
N VAL A 218 -8.53 -4.33 -6.30
CA VAL A 218 -8.78 -5.43 -5.37
C VAL A 218 -9.93 -6.31 -5.86
N ASP A 219 -9.74 -7.62 -5.77
CA ASP A 219 -10.79 -8.60 -5.99
C ASP A 219 -10.81 -9.65 -4.84
N LYS A 220 -11.68 -10.65 -4.97
CA LYS A 220 -11.80 -11.72 -3.95
C LYS A 220 -10.48 -12.47 -3.71
N ALA A 221 -9.63 -12.63 -4.74
CA ALA A 221 -8.37 -13.37 -4.56
C ALA A 221 -7.40 -12.62 -3.64
N ALA A 222 -7.29 -11.30 -3.78
CA ALA A 222 -6.49 -10.48 -2.87
C ALA A 222 -7.00 -10.57 -1.42
N CYS A 223 -8.32 -10.54 -1.25
CA CYS A 223 -8.97 -10.69 0.06
C CYS A 223 -8.68 -12.08 0.67
N TRP A 224 -8.81 -13.15 -0.10
CA TRP A 224 -8.53 -14.50 0.35
C TRP A 224 -7.06 -14.69 0.73
N LEU A 225 -6.14 -14.11 -0.03
CA LEU A 225 -4.72 -14.19 0.30
C LEU A 225 -4.41 -13.47 1.61
N LEU A 226 -4.99 -12.29 1.85
CA LEU A 226 -4.79 -11.56 3.10
C LEU A 226 -5.39 -12.33 4.30
N LEU A 227 -6.57 -12.94 4.14
CA LEU A 227 -7.16 -13.84 5.15
C LEU A 227 -6.28 -15.05 5.41
N SER A 228 -5.73 -15.68 4.35
CA SER A 228 -4.80 -16.81 4.51
C SER A 228 -3.57 -16.41 5.34
N ARG A 229 -2.96 -15.26 5.05
CA ARG A 229 -1.81 -14.73 5.82
C ARG A 229 -2.19 -14.42 7.27
N LEU A 230 -3.36 -13.82 7.50
CA LEU A 230 -3.87 -13.53 8.83
C LEU A 230 -4.02 -14.82 9.65
N TYR A 231 -4.62 -15.86 9.08
CA TYR A 231 -4.80 -17.15 9.75
C TYR A 231 -3.50 -17.91 9.94
N LEU A 232 -2.56 -17.82 8.99
CA LEU A 232 -1.26 -18.47 9.09
C LEU A 232 -0.49 -17.99 10.33
N ASN A 233 -0.58 -16.70 10.63
CA ASN A 233 0.10 -16.06 11.75
C ASN A 233 -0.78 -15.91 13.01
N SER A 234 -1.96 -16.52 13.03
CA SER A 234 -2.93 -16.31 14.13
C SER A 234 -2.38 -16.74 15.50
N GLU A 235 -1.55 -17.76 15.55
CA GLU A 235 -0.90 -18.22 16.81
C GLU A 235 -0.03 -17.12 17.41
N ILE A 236 0.70 -16.38 16.58
CA ILE A 236 1.53 -15.23 17.02
C ILE A 236 0.66 -14.07 17.49
N TYR A 237 -0.47 -13.82 16.84
CA TYR A 237 -1.33 -12.68 17.15
C TYR A 237 -2.26 -12.93 18.35
N THR A 238 -2.72 -14.18 18.54
CA THR A 238 -3.79 -14.53 19.48
C THR A 238 -3.43 -15.63 20.47
N GLY A 239 -2.33 -16.34 20.26
CA GLY A 239 -1.97 -17.56 21.00
C GLY A 239 -2.70 -18.82 20.49
N THR A 240 -3.48 -18.74 19.42
CA THR A 240 -4.26 -19.86 18.88
C THR A 240 -4.00 -20.03 17.39
N ALA A 241 -3.47 -21.20 17.00
CA ALA A 241 -3.22 -21.52 15.60
C ALA A 241 -4.52 -21.76 14.81
N GLN A 242 -4.56 -21.29 13.56
CA GLN A 242 -5.68 -21.48 12.63
C GLN A 242 -5.21 -21.95 11.24
N TRP A 243 -4.24 -22.83 11.19
CA TRP A 243 -3.60 -23.27 9.93
C TRP A 243 -4.57 -23.91 8.94
N GLN A 244 -5.62 -24.56 9.43
CA GLN A 244 -6.65 -25.12 8.55
C GLN A 244 -7.40 -24.05 7.78
N LYS A 245 -7.79 -22.94 8.44
CA LYS A 245 -8.39 -21.79 7.76
C LYS A 245 -7.41 -21.14 6.79
N ALA A 246 -6.13 -21.01 7.18
CA ALA A 246 -5.10 -20.48 6.27
C ALA A 246 -5.05 -21.29 4.97
N LYS A 247 -5.03 -22.62 5.08
CA LYS A 247 -5.07 -23.52 3.91
C LYS A 247 -6.35 -23.36 3.09
N GLU A 248 -7.51 -23.28 3.73
CA GLU A 248 -8.80 -23.13 3.04
C GLU A 248 -8.85 -21.88 2.17
N TYR A 249 -8.35 -20.74 2.67
CA TYR A 249 -8.30 -19.49 1.90
C TYR A 249 -7.20 -19.51 0.84
N ALA A 250 -6.05 -20.12 1.08
CA ALA A 250 -5.04 -20.36 0.04
C ALA A 250 -5.58 -21.25 -1.09
N ASP A 251 -6.34 -22.29 -0.76
CA ASP A 251 -6.98 -23.18 -1.73
C ASP A 251 -8.00 -22.43 -2.62
N LYS A 252 -8.70 -21.41 -2.10
CA LYS A 252 -9.59 -20.57 -2.91
C LYS A 252 -8.79 -19.81 -3.99
N VAL A 253 -7.63 -19.23 -3.62
CA VAL A 253 -6.74 -18.54 -4.57
C VAL A 253 -6.23 -19.51 -5.64
N ILE A 254 -5.71 -20.66 -5.24
CA ILE A 254 -5.17 -21.68 -6.17
C ILE A 254 -6.24 -22.18 -7.16
N LYS A 255 -7.49 -22.25 -6.73
CA LYS A 255 -8.62 -22.69 -7.60
C LYS A 255 -9.21 -21.57 -8.43
N SER A 256 -8.77 -20.34 -8.30
CA SER A 256 -9.22 -19.20 -9.10
C SER A 256 -8.57 -19.19 -10.48
N SER A 257 -8.74 -18.10 -11.23
CA SER A 257 -8.07 -17.92 -12.52
C SER A 257 -6.63 -17.44 -12.41
N TYR A 258 -6.19 -17.05 -11.22
CA TYR A 258 -4.79 -16.73 -10.98
C TYR A 258 -3.92 -17.98 -11.08
N ARG A 259 -2.73 -17.85 -11.63
CA ARG A 259 -1.85 -18.99 -11.87
C ARG A 259 -0.40 -18.55 -11.98
N LEU A 260 0.51 -19.47 -11.70
CA LEU A 260 1.93 -19.26 -11.94
C LEU A 260 2.19 -19.02 -13.43
N ASN A 261 3.08 -18.10 -13.73
CA ASN A 261 3.51 -17.90 -15.11
C ASN A 261 4.38 -19.07 -15.57
N THR A 262 4.04 -19.63 -16.72
CA THR A 262 4.77 -20.74 -17.35
C THR A 262 5.26 -20.37 -18.74
N VAL A 263 5.09 -19.13 -19.17
CA VAL A 263 5.37 -18.65 -20.52
C VAL A 263 6.55 -17.68 -20.51
N GLY A 264 7.64 -18.07 -21.12
CA GLY A 264 8.77 -17.20 -21.42
C GLY A 264 8.57 -16.42 -22.72
N LYS A 265 9.38 -15.38 -22.95
CA LYS A 265 9.33 -14.53 -24.15
C LYS A 265 10.72 -13.97 -24.47
N GLY A 266 11.10 -13.99 -25.74
CA GLY A 266 12.30 -13.32 -26.20
C GLY A 266 13.63 -13.85 -25.61
N GLY A 267 13.68 -15.14 -25.23
CA GLY A 267 14.83 -15.75 -24.59
C GLY A 267 14.82 -15.68 -23.07
N TRP A 268 13.85 -14.98 -22.47
CA TRP A 268 13.65 -14.93 -21.03
C TRP A 268 12.79 -16.09 -20.55
N THR A 269 13.12 -16.66 -19.41
CA THR A 269 12.31 -17.72 -18.79
C THR A 269 10.99 -17.17 -18.27
N ALA A 270 10.03 -18.05 -18.02
CA ALA A 270 8.75 -17.68 -17.43
C ALA A 270 8.90 -16.94 -16.08
N TYR A 271 9.86 -17.36 -15.26
CA TYR A 271 10.16 -16.72 -13.98
C TYR A 271 10.73 -15.31 -14.18
N GLN A 272 11.68 -15.13 -15.07
CA GLN A 272 12.27 -13.82 -15.37
C GLN A 272 11.25 -12.82 -15.89
N MET A 273 10.21 -13.29 -16.62
CA MET A 273 9.13 -12.43 -17.11
C MET A 273 8.34 -11.73 -15.99
N LEU A 274 8.36 -12.25 -14.76
CA LEU A 274 7.70 -11.60 -13.61
C LEU A 274 8.35 -10.26 -13.25
N PHE A 275 9.63 -10.10 -13.55
CA PHE A 275 10.45 -8.94 -13.19
C PHE A 275 10.72 -7.98 -14.36
N MET A 276 10.14 -8.24 -15.53
CA MET A 276 10.30 -7.39 -16.70
C MET A 276 9.37 -6.19 -16.67
N GLY A 277 9.74 -5.09 -17.31
CA GLY A 277 8.93 -3.86 -17.37
C GLY A 277 7.57 -4.03 -18.02
N ASP A 278 7.40 -5.03 -18.90
CA ASP A 278 6.15 -5.38 -19.56
C ASP A 278 5.38 -6.52 -18.84
N ASN A 279 5.71 -6.82 -17.59
CA ASN A 279 5.09 -7.93 -16.83
C ASN A 279 3.57 -7.82 -16.75
N GLY A 280 2.99 -6.61 -16.71
CA GLY A 280 1.57 -6.36 -16.74
C GLY A 280 0.88 -6.68 -18.08
N GLU A 281 1.63 -6.75 -19.18
CA GLU A 281 1.11 -6.99 -20.53
C GLU A 281 1.20 -8.46 -20.96
N THR A 282 2.00 -9.24 -20.25
CA THR A 282 2.27 -10.65 -20.54
C THR A 282 1.49 -11.59 -19.62
N ASP A 283 1.68 -12.89 -19.76
CA ASP A 283 1.07 -13.89 -18.87
C ASP A 283 1.60 -13.82 -17.44
N ALA A 284 2.73 -13.13 -17.23
CA ALA A 284 3.26 -12.82 -15.89
C ALA A 284 2.25 -12.05 -15.02
N ALA A 285 1.40 -11.21 -15.63
CA ALA A 285 0.35 -10.49 -14.94
C ALA A 285 -0.64 -11.38 -14.18
N TYR A 286 -0.83 -12.61 -14.65
CA TYR A 286 -1.79 -13.56 -14.04
C TYR A 286 -1.30 -14.16 -12.72
N GLU A 287 -0.06 -13.91 -12.33
CA GLU A 287 0.50 -14.30 -11.03
C GLU A 287 0.31 -13.22 -9.97
N ALA A 288 0.12 -11.96 -10.39
CA ALA A 288 -0.04 -10.82 -9.48
C ALA A 288 -1.50 -10.62 -9.05
N LEU A 289 -1.81 -10.83 -7.77
CA LEU A 289 -3.17 -10.67 -7.24
C LEU A 289 -3.55 -9.20 -7.01
N LEU A 290 -2.60 -8.37 -6.58
CA LEU A 290 -2.79 -6.94 -6.37
C LEU A 290 -1.52 -6.21 -6.80
N PRO A 291 -1.33 -5.96 -8.09
CA PRO A 291 -0.19 -5.19 -8.57
C PRO A 291 -0.33 -3.72 -8.19
N LEU A 292 0.73 -3.12 -7.69
CA LEU A 292 0.82 -1.67 -7.53
C LEU A 292 1.27 -1.08 -8.87
N LEU A 293 0.38 -0.31 -9.49
CA LEU A 293 0.59 0.16 -10.85
C LEU A 293 1.59 1.31 -10.88
N GLN A 294 2.61 1.18 -11.72
CA GLN A 294 3.60 2.21 -11.99
C GLN A 294 3.94 2.23 -13.48
N ASP A 295 3.77 3.39 -14.12
CA ASP A 295 3.99 3.59 -15.55
C ASP A 295 5.31 4.29 -15.85
N GLY A 296 6.03 4.75 -14.81
CA GLY A 296 7.28 5.50 -14.97
C GLY A 296 7.13 6.90 -15.61
N LEU A 297 5.91 7.34 -15.90
CA LEU A 297 5.59 8.64 -16.51
C LEU A 297 4.82 9.53 -15.54
N THR A 298 3.66 9.07 -15.08
CA THR A 298 2.81 9.77 -14.11
C THR A 298 3.06 9.33 -12.68
N THR A 299 3.49 8.08 -12.49
CA THR A 299 3.82 7.49 -11.21
C THR A 299 5.33 7.50 -10.97
N THR A 300 5.90 8.69 -10.75
CA THR A 300 7.35 8.92 -10.67
C THR A 300 7.75 9.47 -9.29
N SER A 301 7.52 8.73 -8.23
CA SER A 301 7.87 9.18 -6.88
C SER A 301 9.05 8.39 -6.31
N TRP A 302 9.96 9.07 -5.61
CA TRP A 302 11.03 8.43 -4.85
C TRP A 302 10.45 7.50 -3.77
N GLY A 303 11.17 6.46 -3.40
CA GLY A 303 10.75 5.52 -2.36
C GLY A 303 9.66 4.51 -2.77
N THR A 304 9.36 4.43 -4.07
CA THR A 304 8.41 3.49 -4.68
C THR A 304 9.14 2.23 -5.19
N SER A 305 8.53 1.45 -6.10
CA SER A 305 9.19 0.30 -6.72
C SER A 305 10.46 0.68 -7.49
N LEU A 306 10.54 1.92 -8.01
CA LEU A 306 11.77 2.46 -8.60
C LEU A 306 12.94 2.40 -7.62
N PHE A 307 12.71 2.65 -6.33
CA PHE A 307 13.72 2.49 -5.28
C PHE A 307 14.32 1.08 -5.26
N LEU A 308 13.48 0.04 -5.31
CA LEU A 308 13.97 -1.34 -5.30
C LEU A 308 14.75 -1.66 -6.58
N ILE A 309 14.18 -1.32 -7.72
CA ILE A 309 14.77 -1.63 -9.03
C ILE A 309 16.10 -0.89 -9.19
N ALA A 310 16.09 0.43 -9.10
CA ALA A 310 17.30 1.24 -9.25
C ALA A 310 18.32 0.99 -8.13
N GLY A 311 17.85 0.65 -6.94
CA GLY A 311 18.69 0.31 -5.79
C GLY A 311 19.41 -1.03 -5.90
N CYS A 312 18.93 -1.94 -6.74
CA CYS A 312 19.56 -3.24 -6.99
C CYS A 312 20.59 -3.21 -8.12
N PHE A 313 20.66 -2.14 -8.90
CA PHE A 313 21.62 -1.96 -10.00
C PHE A 313 22.67 -0.91 -9.64
N ASP A 314 23.91 -1.10 -10.04
CA ASP A 314 24.97 -0.09 -9.96
C ASP A 314 25.47 0.36 -11.34
N GLY A 315 26.35 1.38 -11.37
CA GLY A 315 26.83 1.97 -12.61
C GLY A 315 27.61 1.00 -13.49
N GLU A 316 28.18 -0.05 -12.92
CA GLU A 316 28.99 -1.03 -13.64
C GLU A 316 28.11 -2.04 -14.39
N MET A 317 26.92 -2.33 -13.90
CA MET A 317 25.94 -3.17 -14.59
C MET A 317 25.46 -2.56 -15.91
N HIS A 318 25.62 -1.24 -16.08
CA HIS A 318 25.34 -0.52 -17.32
C HIS A 318 26.57 -0.29 -18.20
N ALA A 319 27.70 -0.81 -17.84
CA ALA A 319 28.91 -0.69 -18.67
C ALA A 319 28.80 -1.44 -20.01
N ASN A 320 27.71 -2.12 -20.28
CA ASN A 320 27.43 -2.70 -21.60
C ASN A 320 27.07 -1.57 -22.58
N PRO A 321 27.93 -1.29 -23.60
CA PRO A 321 27.71 -0.21 -24.54
C PRO A 321 26.48 -0.42 -25.44
N ASN A 322 25.92 -1.62 -25.47
CA ASN A 322 24.75 -1.97 -26.29
C ASN A 322 23.46 -1.91 -25.50
N ASP A 323 23.52 -1.71 -24.21
CA ASP A 323 22.36 -1.60 -23.33
C ASP A 323 22.51 -0.37 -22.45
N LEU A 324 21.84 0.69 -22.83
CA LEU A 324 21.86 1.97 -22.13
C LEU A 324 20.76 2.08 -21.06
N THR A 325 19.95 1.04 -20.92
CA THR A 325 18.87 0.97 -19.96
C THR A 325 19.17 -0.07 -18.89
N ALA A 326 18.35 -0.10 -17.83
CA ALA A 326 18.43 -1.20 -16.88
C ALA A 326 18.20 -2.54 -17.60
N THR A 327 18.88 -3.58 -17.15
CA THR A 327 18.82 -4.90 -17.78
C THR A 327 17.42 -5.49 -17.87
N ASN A 328 16.52 -5.07 -16.98
CA ASN A 328 15.09 -5.46 -16.98
C ASN A 328 14.17 -4.53 -17.79
N GLY A 329 14.71 -3.46 -18.40
CA GLY A 329 13.91 -2.47 -19.15
C GLY A 329 13.01 -1.55 -18.31
N VAL A 330 13.14 -1.57 -16.99
CA VAL A 330 12.25 -0.80 -16.08
C VAL A 330 12.85 0.54 -15.68
N SER A 331 14.17 0.62 -15.49
CA SER A 331 14.85 1.83 -15.04
C SER A 331 16.19 2.03 -15.76
N ALA A 332 16.45 3.27 -16.16
CA ALA A 332 17.75 3.71 -16.64
C ALA A 332 18.67 4.22 -15.50
N GLN A 333 18.20 4.20 -14.26
CA GLN A 333 18.93 4.70 -13.10
C GLN A 333 19.55 3.57 -12.31
N ASN A 334 20.76 3.81 -11.82
CA ASN A 334 21.55 2.87 -11.04
C ASN A 334 22.01 3.56 -9.77
N TRP A 335 21.38 3.22 -8.69
CA TRP A 335 21.73 3.83 -7.41
C TRP A 335 22.60 2.93 -6.55
N GLY A 336 22.67 1.65 -6.85
CA GLY A 336 23.52 0.66 -6.19
C GLY A 336 23.50 0.77 -4.67
N GLY A 337 22.72 -0.01 -3.98
CA GLY A 337 22.63 0.07 -2.52
C GLY A 337 22.21 -1.24 -1.93
N ASN A 338 21.12 -1.80 -2.46
CA ASN A 338 20.62 -3.09 -2.04
C ASN A 338 21.48 -4.22 -2.63
N ARG A 339 21.84 -5.15 -1.78
CA ARG A 339 22.68 -6.31 -2.11
C ARG A 339 22.07 -7.56 -1.51
N ALA A 340 22.02 -8.64 -2.29
CA ALA A 340 21.79 -9.97 -1.74
C ALA A 340 22.98 -10.38 -0.87
N ARG A 341 22.74 -10.95 0.28
CA ARG A 341 23.80 -11.53 1.11
C ARG A 341 24.21 -12.91 0.56
N PRO A 342 25.46 -13.33 0.74
CA PRO A 342 25.94 -14.64 0.26
C PRO A 342 25.09 -15.81 0.73
N ASP A 343 24.50 -15.71 1.92
CA ASP A 343 23.66 -16.79 2.47
C ASP A 343 22.34 -16.93 1.70
N LEU A 344 21.77 -15.86 1.18
CA LEU A 344 20.62 -15.93 0.27
C LEU A 344 21.01 -16.63 -1.05
N ILE A 345 22.11 -16.18 -1.66
CA ILE A 345 22.57 -16.76 -2.94
C ILE A 345 22.80 -18.26 -2.79
N ARG A 346 23.46 -18.70 -1.71
CA ARG A 346 23.70 -20.14 -1.45
C ARG A 346 22.46 -20.98 -1.32
N LYS A 347 21.31 -20.41 -0.99
CA LYS A 347 20.01 -21.14 -0.94
C LYS A 347 19.55 -21.59 -2.32
N PHE A 348 19.93 -20.87 -3.38
CA PHE A 348 19.59 -21.22 -4.76
C PHE A 348 20.54 -22.25 -5.37
N PHE A 349 21.70 -22.48 -4.76
CA PHE A 349 22.68 -23.44 -5.25
C PHE A 349 22.83 -24.59 -4.22
N PRO A 350 22.61 -25.86 -4.59
CA PRO A 350 22.90 -26.99 -3.71
C PRO A 350 24.37 -26.97 -3.25
N GLN A 351 24.61 -27.27 -1.98
CA GLN A 351 25.96 -27.18 -1.38
C GLN A 351 27.03 -28.02 -2.11
N ASN A 352 26.63 -29.11 -2.77
CA ASN A 352 27.56 -30.02 -3.45
C ASN A 352 27.83 -29.62 -4.92
N ASP A 353 26.98 -28.77 -5.51
CA ASP A 353 27.08 -28.36 -6.91
C ASP A 353 27.13 -26.82 -7.06
N ALA A 354 27.22 -26.10 -5.93
CA ALA A 354 27.29 -24.64 -5.97
C ALA A 354 28.57 -24.20 -6.69
N PRO A 355 28.47 -23.50 -7.81
CA PRO A 355 29.62 -22.83 -8.37
C PRO A 355 30.18 -21.85 -7.35
N GLU A 356 31.45 -21.53 -7.41
CA GLU A 356 31.95 -20.37 -6.68
C GLU A 356 31.10 -19.17 -7.09
N LEU A 357 30.65 -18.40 -6.10
CA LEU A 357 29.92 -17.17 -6.40
C LEU A 357 30.81 -16.30 -7.27
N PRO A 358 30.28 -15.75 -8.38
CA PRO A 358 31.09 -14.92 -9.27
C PRO A 358 31.68 -13.76 -8.47
N SER A 359 32.95 -13.48 -8.70
CA SER A 359 33.58 -12.27 -8.19
C SER A 359 33.02 -11.06 -8.93
N TYR A 360 33.15 -9.88 -8.33
CA TYR A 360 32.77 -8.62 -8.97
C TYR A 360 33.45 -8.44 -10.32
N ASP A 361 34.76 -8.80 -10.41
CA ASP A 361 35.51 -8.72 -11.66
C ASP A 361 34.97 -9.66 -12.76
N MET A 362 34.55 -10.86 -12.39
CA MET A 362 33.87 -11.79 -13.31
C MET A 362 32.57 -11.23 -13.83
N TYR A 363 31.79 -10.61 -12.95
CA TYR A 363 30.52 -9.96 -13.28
C TYR A 363 30.73 -8.82 -14.30
N VAL A 364 31.64 -7.89 -14.02
CA VAL A 364 32.01 -6.79 -14.93
C VAL A 364 32.51 -7.30 -16.28
N ALA A 365 33.35 -8.36 -16.28
CA ALA A 365 33.88 -8.94 -17.50
C ALA A 365 32.80 -9.63 -18.36
N ALA A 366 31.81 -10.25 -17.76
CA ALA A 366 30.76 -10.96 -18.48
C ALA A 366 29.84 -10.02 -19.27
N LYS A 367 29.61 -8.79 -18.80
CA LYS A 367 28.69 -7.79 -19.39
C LYS A 367 27.25 -8.30 -19.60
N ASP A 368 26.94 -9.42 -19.02
CA ASP A 368 25.63 -10.06 -19.02
C ASP A 368 25.52 -10.90 -17.75
N ASP A 369 24.72 -10.43 -16.81
CA ASP A 369 24.52 -11.08 -15.52
C ASP A 369 23.85 -12.46 -15.66
N ARG A 370 23.07 -12.69 -16.72
CA ARG A 370 22.48 -14.00 -17.01
C ARG A 370 23.54 -15.08 -17.20
N ALA A 371 24.68 -14.73 -17.80
CA ALA A 371 25.76 -15.67 -18.01
C ALA A 371 26.42 -16.16 -16.71
N LEU A 372 26.29 -15.39 -15.61
CA LEU A 372 26.85 -15.71 -14.29
C LEU A 372 25.91 -16.56 -13.45
N PHE A 373 24.59 -16.44 -13.69
CA PHE A 373 23.55 -17.10 -12.92
C PHE A 373 22.66 -18.02 -13.77
N ASP A 374 23.16 -18.43 -14.92
CA ASP A 374 22.44 -19.35 -15.80
C ASP A 374 22.23 -20.69 -15.10
N GLY A 375 20.96 -21.07 -14.94
CA GLY A 375 20.55 -22.26 -14.23
C GLY A 375 20.05 -22.03 -12.78
N VAL A 376 19.91 -20.78 -12.35
CA VAL A 376 19.26 -20.41 -11.08
C VAL A 376 17.76 -20.17 -11.29
#